data_07108c845cca189a6cb486ba0a2b13b8
#
_entry.id   07108c845cca189a6cb486ba0a2b13b8
#
_cell.length_a   1.000
_cell.length_b   1.000
_cell.length_c   1.000
_cell.angle_alpha   90.00
_cell.angle_beta   90.00
_cell.angle_gamma   90.00
#
_symmetry.space_group_name_H-M   'P 1'
#
loop_
_entity.id
_entity.type
_entity.pdbx_description
1 polymer ?
#
loop_
_entity_poly.entity_id
_entity_poly.type
_entity_poly.pdbx_seq_one_letter_code
_entity_poly.pdbx_strand_id
1 'polypeptide(L)'
;VCFCPLDYRSFLKKCLCDESGDKNRNIYRKVERGRFLDESGNFIAWHEGYPFYTIGQRRGLGIQLNRAVFVKEIHPETNEVVLASLKSLEKSEMWLKDWNIVDESRLLGCDDVIVKIRYRKQENHCSVTITPEGLLHIRLHEPLSAIAEGQAAAFYKDGLLLGGGIITMSDQR
;
A
#
# COMPACT_ATOMS: atom_id res chain seq x y z
N VAL A 1 -10.28 -8.80 -6.92
CA VAL A 1 -10.99 -7.53 -7.18
C VAL A 1 -12.34 -7.88 -7.77
N CYS A 2 -13.43 -7.54 -7.07
CA CYS A 2 -14.79 -8.01 -7.39
C CYS A 2 -15.37 -7.46 -8.71
N PHE A 3 -14.69 -6.53 -9.37
CA PHE A 3 -15.17 -5.86 -10.58
C PHE A 3 -14.47 -6.28 -11.88
N CYS A 4 -13.48 -7.16 -11.80
CA CYS A 4 -12.77 -7.66 -12.97
C CYS A 4 -13.11 -9.14 -13.20
N PRO A 5 -14.02 -9.45 -14.12
CA PRO A 5 -14.47 -10.84 -14.38
C PRO A 5 -13.38 -11.71 -15.03
N LEU A 6 -12.33 -11.12 -15.59
CA LEU A 6 -11.24 -11.84 -16.24
C LEU A 6 -9.92 -11.60 -15.49
N ASP A 7 -9.09 -10.72 -15.99
CA ASP A 7 -7.77 -10.43 -15.43
C ASP A 7 -7.62 -8.92 -15.24
N TYR A 8 -7.13 -8.53 -14.07
CA TYR A 8 -6.85 -7.13 -13.72
C TYR A 8 -5.94 -6.44 -14.73
N ARG A 9 -4.93 -7.13 -15.26
CA ARG A 9 -4.01 -6.57 -16.25
C ARG A 9 -4.70 -6.28 -17.58
N SER A 10 -5.56 -7.21 -18.04
CA SER A 10 -6.35 -7.02 -19.27
C SER A 10 -7.32 -5.86 -19.15
N PHE A 11 -7.95 -5.68 -17.97
CA PHE A 11 -8.80 -4.53 -17.68
C PHE A 11 -8.00 -3.22 -17.72
N LEU A 12 -6.86 -3.17 -17.02
CA LEU A 12 -6.00 -1.98 -17.04
C LEU A 12 -5.49 -1.67 -18.43
N LYS A 13 -5.02 -2.66 -19.19
CA LYS A 13 -4.58 -2.46 -20.59
C LYS A 13 -5.69 -1.83 -21.43
N LYS A 14 -6.93 -2.31 -21.28
CA LYS A 14 -8.08 -1.73 -21.99
C LYS A 14 -8.34 -0.28 -21.58
N CYS A 15 -8.35 0.01 -20.27
CA CYS A 15 -8.54 1.38 -19.77
C CYS A 15 -7.42 2.35 -20.18
N LEU A 16 -6.18 1.84 -20.33
CA LEU A 16 -5.01 2.63 -20.69
C LEU A 16 -4.87 2.83 -22.21
N CYS A 17 -5.47 1.94 -23.02
CA CYS A 17 -5.45 1.99 -24.49
C CYS A 17 -6.70 2.63 -25.10
N ASP A 18 -7.70 3.02 -24.29
CA ASP A 18 -8.92 3.64 -24.81
C ASP A 18 -8.61 5.06 -25.29
N GLU A 19 -8.42 5.19 -26.61
CA GLU A 19 -8.23 6.47 -27.34
C GLU A 19 -9.51 7.31 -27.43
N SER A 20 -10.49 7.07 -26.56
CA SER A 20 -11.71 7.89 -26.50
C SER A 20 -11.33 9.29 -25.99
N GLY A 21 -11.26 10.23 -26.92
CA GLY A 21 -10.76 11.59 -26.88
C GLY A 21 -11.26 12.54 -25.78
N ASP A 22 -11.41 12.08 -24.57
CA ASP A 22 -11.72 12.89 -23.40
C ASP A 22 -10.43 13.52 -22.85
N LYS A 23 -10.17 14.76 -23.31
CA LYS A 23 -9.00 15.57 -22.94
C LYS A 23 -8.85 15.84 -21.44
N ASN A 24 -9.85 15.51 -20.60
CA ASN A 24 -9.80 15.64 -19.16
C ASN A 24 -9.22 14.40 -18.45
N ARG A 25 -8.93 13.31 -19.15
CA ARG A 25 -8.29 12.11 -18.60
C ARG A 25 -6.79 12.05 -18.85
N ASN A 26 -6.08 13.15 -18.67
CA ASN A 26 -4.62 13.22 -18.71
C ASN A 26 -3.91 12.39 -17.62
N ILE A 27 -4.62 11.46 -16.96
CA ILE A 27 -4.12 10.55 -15.93
C ILE A 27 -3.38 9.35 -16.57
N TYR A 28 -3.59 9.07 -17.84
CA TYR A 28 -3.04 7.88 -18.49
C TYR A 28 -1.96 8.28 -19.50
N ARG A 29 -0.75 8.55 -19.01
CA ARG A 29 0.45 8.48 -19.86
C ARG A 29 0.48 7.11 -20.51
N LYS A 30 0.78 7.06 -21.82
CA LYS A 30 1.03 5.81 -22.56
C LYS A 30 1.91 4.91 -21.70
N VAL A 31 1.39 3.73 -21.33
CA VAL A 31 2.13 2.81 -20.48
C VAL A 31 3.27 2.22 -21.29
N GLU A 32 4.47 2.71 -21.03
CA GLU A 32 5.70 2.26 -21.65
C GLU A 32 6.41 1.27 -20.75
N ARG A 33 7.37 0.52 -21.31
CA ARG A 33 8.25 -0.36 -20.54
C ARG A 33 9.03 0.46 -19.53
N GLY A 34 9.00 0.03 -18.26
CA GLY A 34 9.76 0.63 -17.17
C GLY A 34 10.83 -0.31 -16.64
N ARG A 35 11.55 0.14 -15.63
CA ARG A 35 12.68 -0.56 -15.04
C ARG A 35 12.37 -1.11 -13.65
N PHE A 36 12.67 -2.38 -13.41
CA PHE A 36 12.86 -2.89 -12.06
C PHE A 36 14.25 -2.56 -11.58
N LEU A 37 14.34 -1.97 -10.41
CA LEU A 37 15.59 -1.63 -9.72
C LEU A 37 15.67 -2.39 -8.39
N ASP A 38 16.88 -2.63 -7.90
CA ASP A 38 17.10 -3.03 -6.51
C ASP A 38 17.10 -1.80 -5.57
N GLU A 39 17.26 -2.03 -4.27
CA GLU A 39 17.31 -0.97 -3.25
C GLU A 39 18.53 -0.05 -3.38
N SER A 40 19.53 -0.43 -4.14
CA SER A 40 20.72 0.37 -4.46
C SER A 40 20.58 1.15 -5.78
N GLY A 41 19.44 1.02 -6.46
CA GLY A 41 19.18 1.65 -7.75
C GLY A 41 19.76 0.89 -8.95
N ASN A 42 20.27 -0.33 -8.76
CA ASN A 42 20.80 -1.13 -9.87
C ASN A 42 19.65 -1.73 -10.68
N PHE A 43 19.84 -1.75 -12.00
CA PHE A 43 18.88 -2.36 -12.93
C PHE A 43 18.80 -3.88 -12.74
N ILE A 44 17.58 -4.39 -12.64
CA ILE A 44 17.29 -5.83 -12.55
C ILE A 44 16.71 -6.34 -13.88
N ALA A 45 15.61 -5.72 -14.34
CA ALA A 45 14.90 -6.16 -15.54
C ALA A 45 13.94 -5.07 -16.05
N TRP A 46 13.37 -5.30 -17.22
CA TRP A 46 12.29 -4.47 -17.76
C TRP A 46 10.91 -4.99 -17.32
N HIS A 47 9.97 -4.08 -17.11
CA HIS A 47 8.57 -4.39 -16.83
C HIS A 47 7.61 -3.68 -17.80
N GLU A 48 6.33 -4.11 -17.82
CA GLU A 48 5.30 -3.61 -18.75
C GLU A 48 4.78 -2.19 -18.44
N GLY A 49 5.19 -1.59 -17.33
CA GLY A 49 4.75 -0.28 -16.84
C GLY A 49 4.32 -0.32 -15.38
N TYR A 50 4.61 0.75 -14.63
CA TYR A 50 4.36 0.83 -13.19
C TYR A 50 2.89 0.57 -12.77
N PRO A 51 1.83 0.91 -13.55
CA PRO A 51 0.45 0.72 -13.11
C PRO A 51 0.05 -0.75 -12.91
N PHE A 52 0.85 -1.69 -13.42
CA PHE A 52 0.59 -3.13 -13.27
C PHE A 52 1.15 -3.70 -11.96
N TYR A 53 1.72 -2.86 -11.09
CA TYR A 53 2.37 -3.30 -9.86
C TYR A 53 1.77 -2.62 -8.64
N THR A 54 1.87 -3.30 -7.50
CA THR A 54 1.35 -2.82 -6.21
C THR A 54 2.39 -3.11 -5.13
N ILE A 55 2.55 -2.20 -4.18
CA ILE A 55 3.45 -2.37 -3.02
C ILE A 55 3.13 -3.68 -2.30
N GLY A 56 4.16 -4.46 -2.00
CA GLY A 56 4.07 -5.79 -1.41
C GLY A 56 3.76 -6.92 -2.38
N GLN A 57 3.62 -6.64 -3.67
CA GLN A 57 3.40 -7.67 -4.69
C GLN A 57 4.65 -8.55 -4.84
N ARG A 58 4.45 -9.88 -4.77
CA ARG A 58 5.47 -10.90 -5.00
C ARG A 58 5.29 -11.65 -6.32
N ARG A 59 4.03 -11.94 -6.69
CA ARG A 59 3.71 -12.76 -7.87
C ARG A 59 3.43 -11.89 -9.09
N GLY A 60 3.64 -12.45 -10.28
CA GLY A 60 3.33 -11.77 -11.52
C GLY A 60 4.32 -10.63 -11.86
N LEU A 61 5.54 -10.67 -11.32
CA LEU A 61 6.59 -9.70 -11.69
C LEU A 61 7.20 -10.00 -13.06
N GLY A 62 7.05 -11.22 -13.57
CA GLY A 62 7.62 -11.62 -14.87
C GLY A 62 9.14 -11.78 -14.88
N ILE A 63 9.75 -11.88 -13.70
CA ILE A 63 11.20 -12.06 -13.53
C ILE A 63 11.49 -13.33 -12.73
N GLN A 64 12.63 -13.95 -13.01
CA GLN A 64 13.15 -15.09 -12.25
C GLN A 64 14.42 -14.66 -11.53
N LEU A 65 14.36 -14.67 -10.21
CA LEU A 65 15.51 -14.38 -9.33
C LEU A 65 15.66 -15.53 -8.34
N ASN A 66 16.91 -15.82 -7.95
CA ASN A 66 17.23 -16.88 -6.99
C ASN A 66 16.77 -16.57 -5.55
N ARG A 67 16.07 -15.47 -5.36
CA ARG A 67 15.52 -15.02 -4.07
C ARG A 67 14.10 -14.49 -4.22
N ALA A 68 13.32 -14.55 -3.14
CA ALA A 68 12.02 -13.91 -3.11
C ALA A 68 12.19 -12.38 -3.04
N VAL A 69 11.55 -11.68 -3.99
CA VAL A 69 11.51 -10.21 -4.03
C VAL A 69 10.07 -9.71 -4.04
N PHE A 70 9.89 -8.50 -3.56
CA PHE A 70 8.61 -7.83 -3.40
C PHE A 70 8.71 -6.39 -3.92
N VAL A 71 7.64 -5.87 -4.45
CA VAL A 71 7.56 -4.43 -4.80
C VAL A 71 7.63 -3.62 -3.51
N LYS A 72 8.66 -2.82 -3.36
CA LYS A 72 8.88 -1.92 -2.22
C LYS A 72 8.38 -0.51 -2.52
N GLU A 73 8.75 0.04 -3.66
CA GLU A 73 8.42 1.40 -4.06
C GLU A 73 8.01 1.44 -5.53
N ILE A 74 7.19 2.41 -5.88
CA ILE A 74 6.75 2.68 -7.26
C ILE A 74 6.98 4.16 -7.50
N HIS A 75 7.74 4.49 -8.56
CA HIS A 75 8.02 5.84 -8.99
C HIS A 75 7.33 6.13 -10.34
N PRO A 76 6.11 6.70 -10.33
CA PRO A 76 5.33 6.94 -11.55
C PRO A 76 6.03 7.87 -12.53
N GLU A 77 6.77 8.86 -12.03
CA GLU A 77 7.43 9.89 -12.84
C GLU A 77 8.55 9.33 -13.71
N THR A 78 9.31 8.37 -13.19
CA THR A 78 10.42 7.71 -13.89
C THR A 78 10.04 6.36 -14.47
N ASN A 79 8.80 5.89 -14.21
CA ASN A 79 8.32 4.56 -14.58
C ASN A 79 9.24 3.45 -14.02
N GLU A 80 9.61 3.57 -12.75
CA GLU A 80 10.48 2.64 -12.05
C GLU A 80 9.75 1.95 -10.90
N VAL A 81 10.12 0.69 -10.67
CA VAL A 81 9.61 -0.12 -9.58
C VAL A 81 10.78 -0.72 -8.81
N VAL A 82 10.91 -0.37 -7.54
CA VAL A 82 11.97 -0.88 -6.68
C VAL A 82 11.55 -2.21 -6.06
N LEU A 83 12.42 -3.20 -6.18
CA LEU A 83 12.24 -4.53 -5.61
C LEU A 83 13.16 -4.74 -4.41
N ALA A 84 12.61 -5.32 -3.35
CA ALA A 84 13.32 -5.55 -2.11
C ALA A 84 12.98 -6.90 -1.47
N SER A 85 13.68 -7.25 -0.39
CA SER A 85 13.33 -8.39 0.47
C SER A 85 12.05 -8.10 1.26
N LEU A 86 11.37 -9.14 1.76
CA LEU A 86 10.20 -8.94 2.62
C LEU A 86 10.54 -8.11 3.87
N LYS A 87 11.71 -8.33 4.45
CA LYS A 87 12.20 -7.62 5.64
C LYS A 87 12.32 -6.11 5.41
N SER A 88 12.73 -5.71 4.20
CA SER A 88 12.83 -4.27 3.84
C SER A 88 11.48 -3.57 3.68
N LEU A 89 10.37 -4.32 3.66
CA LEU A 89 9.02 -3.78 3.62
C LEU A 89 8.37 -3.71 5.00
N GLU A 90 9.04 -4.17 6.03
CA GLU A 90 8.54 -4.13 7.40
C GLU A 90 8.58 -2.71 7.94
N LYS A 91 7.46 -2.27 8.49
CA LYS A 91 7.29 -0.99 9.18
C LYS A 91 6.63 -1.24 10.53
N SER A 92 7.07 -0.52 11.55
CA SER A 92 6.49 -0.55 12.89
C SER A 92 5.54 0.62 13.16
N GLU A 93 5.41 1.52 12.21
CA GLU A 93 4.57 2.71 12.34
C GLU A 93 3.79 2.99 11.05
N MET A 94 2.63 3.60 11.20
CA MET A 94 1.82 4.14 10.10
C MET A 94 0.94 5.28 10.59
N TRP A 95 0.46 6.10 9.65
CA TRP A 95 -0.44 7.23 9.92
C TRP A 95 -1.75 7.04 9.17
N LEU A 96 -2.86 7.49 9.77
CA LEU A 96 -4.16 7.50 9.10
C LEU A 96 -4.72 8.91 9.02
N LYS A 97 -5.24 9.24 7.85
CA LYS A 97 -6.09 10.41 7.60
C LYS A 97 -7.53 9.97 7.37
N ASP A 98 -8.43 10.94 7.26
CA ASP A 98 -9.86 10.71 6.96
C ASP A 98 -10.46 9.62 7.86
N TRP A 99 -10.09 9.65 9.14
CA TRP A 99 -10.48 8.64 10.10
C TRP A 99 -11.84 8.94 10.74
N ASN A 100 -12.56 7.87 11.08
CA ASN A 100 -13.80 7.91 11.83
C ASN A 100 -13.76 6.86 12.94
N ILE A 101 -13.80 7.31 14.18
CA ILE A 101 -13.76 6.48 15.39
C ILE A 101 -15.04 6.69 16.19
N VAL A 102 -15.71 5.60 16.52
CA VAL A 102 -16.98 5.60 17.26
C VAL A 102 -16.74 5.92 18.75
N ASP A 103 -15.65 5.41 19.32
CA ASP A 103 -15.31 5.59 20.73
C ASP A 103 -13.80 5.77 20.87
N GLU A 104 -13.38 7.04 20.94
CA GLU A 104 -11.97 7.41 21.09
C GLU A 104 -11.38 6.95 22.42
N SER A 105 -12.18 6.90 23.48
CA SER A 105 -11.70 6.50 24.82
C SER A 105 -11.25 5.04 24.89
N ARG A 106 -11.81 4.20 24.01
CA ARG A 106 -11.43 2.79 23.88
C ARG A 106 -10.24 2.56 22.93
N LEU A 107 -9.90 3.57 22.15
CA LEU A 107 -8.81 3.52 21.18
C LEU A 107 -7.53 4.17 21.69
N LEU A 108 -7.64 5.42 22.17
CA LEU A 108 -6.49 6.23 22.53
C LEU A 108 -5.90 5.82 23.87
N GLY A 109 -4.57 5.66 23.89
CA GLY A 109 -3.84 5.27 25.12
C GLY A 109 -4.07 3.83 25.56
N CYS A 110 -4.67 2.99 24.72
CA CYS A 110 -4.84 1.56 24.99
C CYS A 110 -3.79 0.76 24.19
N ASP A 111 -3.17 -0.24 24.83
CA ASP A 111 -2.14 -1.10 24.22
C ASP A 111 -2.69 -2.42 23.68
N ASP A 112 -3.97 -2.72 23.91
CA ASP A 112 -4.65 -3.95 23.53
C ASP A 112 -5.56 -3.78 22.29
N VAL A 113 -5.36 -2.71 21.53
CA VAL A 113 -6.05 -2.46 20.29
C VAL A 113 -5.43 -3.27 19.15
N ILE A 114 -6.29 -3.87 18.33
CA ILE A 114 -5.89 -4.61 17.14
C ILE A 114 -6.17 -3.75 15.90
N VAL A 115 -5.16 -3.57 15.03
CA VAL A 115 -5.34 -2.94 13.73
C VAL A 115 -5.32 -3.98 12.61
N LYS A 116 -6.28 -3.89 11.68
CA LYS A 116 -6.35 -4.72 10.48
C LYS A 116 -6.26 -3.83 9.24
N ILE A 117 -5.26 -4.10 8.40
CA ILE A 117 -5.04 -3.41 7.11
C ILE A 117 -5.35 -4.33 5.91
N ARG A 118 -5.73 -5.58 6.17
CA ARG A 118 -6.08 -6.60 5.17
C ARG A 118 -7.08 -7.58 5.74
N TYR A 119 -7.77 -8.29 4.85
CA TYR A 119 -8.76 -9.31 5.21
C TYR A 119 -8.18 -10.55 5.94
N ARG A 120 -6.88 -10.73 6.00
CA ARG A 120 -6.27 -11.90 6.66
C ARG A 120 -6.47 -11.86 8.18
N LYS A 121 -6.58 -13.05 8.79
CA LYS A 121 -6.63 -13.26 10.26
C LYS A 121 -5.30 -12.93 10.95
N GLN A 122 -4.80 -11.73 10.76
CA GLN A 122 -3.59 -11.26 11.42
C GLN A 122 -4.00 -10.24 12.47
N GLU A 123 -3.77 -10.54 13.71
CA GLU A 123 -3.99 -9.64 14.84
C GLU A 123 -2.71 -8.82 15.04
N ASN A 124 -2.75 -7.57 14.65
CA ASN A 124 -1.62 -6.67 14.82
C ASN A 124 -1.93 -5.74 15.98
N HIS A 125 -1.37 -6.05 17.15
CA HIS A 125 -1.51 -5.18 18.33
C HIS A 125 -0.78 -3.87 18.11
N CYS A 126 -1.40 -2.78 18.59
CA CYS A 126 -0.87 -1.45 18.41
C CYS A 126 -1.32 -0.49 19.50
N SER A 127 -0.57 0.59 19.67
CA SER A 127 -1.02 1.80 20.37
C SER A 127 -1.33 2.90 19.36
N VAL A 128 -2.30 3.76 19.70
CA VAL A 128 -2.79 4.82 18.82
C VAL A 128 -2.76 6.15 19.54
N THR A 129 -2.23 7.18 18.88
CA THR A 129 -2.24 8.57 19.36
C THR A 129 -2.71 9.49 18.24
N ILE A 130 -3.13 10.71 18.60
CA ILE A 130 -3.47 11.76 17.62
C ILE A 130 -2.28 12.71 17.52
N THR A 131 -1.83 13.01 16.29
CA THR A 131 -0.78 13.98 16.06
C THR A 131 -1.34 15.40 16.13
N PRO A 132 -0.48 16.45 16.29
CA PRO A 132 -0.92 17.85 16.27
C PRO A 132 -1.64 18.24 14.96
N GLU A 133 -1.31 17.58 13.85
CA GLU A 133 -1.91 17.78 12.51
C GLU A 133 -3.26 17.05 12.35
N GLY A 134 -3.71 16.32 13.39
CA GLY A 134 -4.98 15.60 13.36
C GLY A 134 -4.95 14.23 12.68
N LEU A 135 -3.76 13.68 12.42
CA LEU A 135 -3.60 12.30 11.95
C LEU A 135 -3.64 11.32 13.14
N LEU A 136 -4.12 10.10 12.91
CA LEU A 136 -3.83 9.01 13.85
C LEU A 136 -2.43 8.48 13.56
N HIS A 137 -1.59 8.45 14.59
CA HIS A 137 -0.30 7.78 14.57
C HIS A 137 -0.44 6.42 15.25
N ILE A 138 -0.12 5.37 14.53
CA ILE A 138 -0.22 3.98 14.96
C ILE A 138 1.18 3.42 15.12
N ARG A 139 1.50 2.95 16.32
CA ARG A 139 2.71 2.21 16.60
C ARG A 139 2.36 0.73 16.79
N LEU A 140 2.90 -0.12 15.93
CA LEU A 140 2.71 -1.57 15.95
C LEU A 140 3.65 -2.21 16.96
N HIS A 141 3.17 -3.19 17.71
CA HIS A 141 4.02 -3.97 18.64
C HIS A 141 4.99 -4.88 17.87
N GLU A 142 4.55 -5.39 16.71
CA GLU A 142 5.40 -6.15 15.79
C GLU A 142 5.41 -5.51 14.41
N PRO A 143 6.56 -5.47 13.72
CA PRO A 143 6.64 -4.91 12.38
C PRO A 143 5.71 -5.63 11.40
N LEU A 144 5.03 -4.87 10.56
CA LEU A 144 4.11 -5.37 9.55
C LEU A 144 4.61 -5.03 8.15
N SER A 145 4.69 -6.05 7.30
CA SER A 145 5.16 -5.86 5.93
C SER A 145 4.07 -5.30 5.02
N ALA A 146 4.51 -4.52 4.03
CA ALA A 146 3.69 -4.00 2.94
C ALA A 146 2.48 -3.17 3.42
N ILE A 147 2.71 -2.26 4.36
CA ILE A 147 1.82 -1.15 4.66
C ILE A 147 1.85 -0.21 3.45
N ALA A 148 0.70 -0.05 2.78
CA ALA A 148 0.59 0.75 1.57
C ALA A 148 -0.31 1.96 1.79
N GLU A 149 0.12 3.11 1.32
CA GLU A 149 -0.65 4.34 1.31
C GLU A 149 -1.94 4.17 0.49
N GLY A 150 -3.01 4.83 0.90
CA GLY A 150 -4.33 4.75 0.26
C GLY A 150 -5.15 3.52 0.65
N GLN A 151 -4.60 2.57 1.40
CA GLN A 151 -5.37 1.44 1.94
C GLN A 151 -6.12 1.84 3.22
N ALA A 152 -7.25 1.19 3.48
CA ALA A 152 -7.97 1.36 4.73
C ALA A 152 -7.35 0.53 5.86
N ALA A 153 -7.33 1.09 7.07
CA ALA A 153 -7.04 0.38 8.30
C ALA A 153 -8.25 0.46 9.24
N ALA A 154 -8.57 -0.64 9.92
CA ALA A 154 -9.68 -0.72 10.86
C ALA A 154 -9.20 -1.19 12.23
N PHE A 155 -9.71 -0.57 13.29
CA PHE A 155 -9.37 -0.86 14.68
C PHE A 155 -10.44 -1.72 15.35
N TYR A 156 -9.97 -2.68 16.12
CA TYR A 156 -10.80 -3.61 16.87
C TYR A 156 -10.31 -3.71 18.32
N LYS A 157 -11.25 -3.87 19.24
CA LYS A 157 -11.00 -4.21 20.64
C LYS A 157 -12.12 -5.11 21.13
N ASP A 158 -11.81 -6.21 21.83
CA ASP A 158 -12.78 -7.18 22.33
C ASP A 158 -13.76 -7.69 21.25
N GLY A 159 -13.26 -7.83 20.01
CA GLY A 159 -14.07 -8.24 18.86
C GLY A 159 -14.99 -7.15 18.27
N LEU A 160 -15.05 -5.96 18.88
CA LEU A 160 -15.84 -4.82 18.39
C LEU A 160 -15.02 -3.93 17.46
N LEU A 161 -15.63 -3.49 16.37
CA LEU A 161 -15.06 -2.49 15.47
C LEU A 161 -15.14 -1.12 16.15
N LEU A 162 -14.00 -0.47 16.36
CA LEU A 162 -13.94 0.89 16.92
C LEU A 162 -13.97 1.98 15.85
N GLY A 163 -13.60 1.66 14.62
CA GLY A 163 -13.53 2.59 13.51
C GLY A 163 -12.30 2.33 12.63
N GLY A 164 -11.87 3.33 11.86
CA GLY A 164 -10.74 3.23 10.96
C GLY A 164 -10.44 4.50 10.21
N GLY A 165 -9.52 4.41 9.24
CA GLY A 165 -9.13 5.54 8.39
C GLY A 165 -8.30 5.06 7.20
N ILE A 166 -7.76 6.01 6.44
CA ILE A 166 -6.95 5.76 5.25
C ILE A 166 -5.49 5.94 5.58
N ILE A 167 -4.68 4.92 5.28
CA ILE A 167 -3.23 4.96 5.49
C ILE A 167 -2.61 6.07 4.65
N THR A 168 -1.78 6.90 5.27
CA THR A 168 -1.04 7.97 4.63
C THR A 168 0.41 7.99 5.09
N MET A 169 1.24 8.78 4.44
CA MET A 169 2.60 9.07 4.91
C MET A 169 2.56 10.04 6.10
N SER A 170 3.57 9.99 6.97
CA SER A 170 3.76 11.04 7.96
C SER A 170 4.04 12.36 7.23
N ASP A 171 3.34 13.40 7.58
CA ASP A 171 3.59 14.75 7.04
C ASP A 171 4.83 15.40 7.71
N GLN A 172 5.94 14.66 7.71
CA GLN A 172 7.24 15.23 8.04
C GLN A 172 7.87 15.75 6.75
N ARG A 173 7.42 16.93 6.33
CA ARG A 173 8.20 17.84 5.50
C ARG A 173 8.75 18.98 6.32
#